data_4b6fdbfed9ebbff359b602df9c0314d6
#
_entry.id   4b6fdbfed9ebbff359b602df9c0314d6
#
_cell.length_a   1.000
_cell.length_b   1.000
_cell.length_c   1.000
_cell.angle_alpha   90.00
_cell.angle_beta   90.00
_cell.angle_gamma   90.00
#
_symmetry.space_group_name_H-M   'P 1'
#
loop_
_entity.id
_entity.type
_entity.pdbx_description
1 polymer ?
#
loop_
_entity_poly.entity_id
_entity_poly.type
_entity_poly.pdbx_seq_one_letter_code
_entity_poly.pdbx_strand_id
1 'polypeptide(L)'
;GFVAALDQSGGSTPAALQAFGIGADRYSGEDEMFALIHELRVRIMTAPCFDGRRVLGAILFERTMDAQIDTVPVPEFLWRRGIVSFVKIDQGLEKDTGGVQLMKPMPDLESLLSRARSRAVLGTKMRSVINVASHRGIGDVVRQQFELANHVLDQRLVPIIEPEVNIASATRDECERILLAELGNALDGQGYGRRVVLKLSLPVSDGLYAPLVAHPSCARVLALSGGLSQDAACAALERNRGMIASFSRALLQDLRAHMQDQEFNDVLGRAVERIYRASTVKRLADR
;
A
#
# COMPACT_ATOMS: atom_id res chain seq x y z
N GLY A 1 -10.54 10.81 0.78
CA GLY A 1 -10.51 9.35 0.98
C GLY A 1 -9.10 8.81 1.06
N PHE A 2 -8.96 7.51 1.27
CA PHE A 2 -7.68 6.83 1.40
C PHE A 2 -7.70 5.47 0.68
N VAL A 3 -6.54 4.80 0.56
CA VAL A 3 -6.42 3.46 -0.03
C VAL A 3 -6.10 2.46 1.08
N ALA A 4 -6.94 1.44 1.27
CA ALA A 4 -6.69 0.39 2.24
C ALA A 4 -5.64 -0.60 1.72
N ALA A 5 -4.64 -0.96 2.53
CA ALA A 5 -3.64 -1.96 2.16
C ALA A 5 -3.98 -3.31 2.83
N LEU A 6 -4.54 -4.23 2.04
CA LEU A 6 -4.98 -5.58 2.44
C LEU A 6 -4.14 -6.68 1.77
N ASP A 7 -2.91 -6.35 1.39
CA ASP A 7 -2.03 -7.15 0.55
C ASP A 7 -0.93 -7.92 1.31
N GLN A 8 -1.09 -8.11 2.63
CA GLN A 8 -0.17 -8.93 3.41
C GLN A 8 -0.05 -10.33 2.80
N SER A 9 1.16 -10.80 2.56
CA SER A 9 1.43 -12.06 1.88
C SER A 9 2.74 -12.68 2.35
N GLY A 10 2.91 -13.98 2.12
CA GLY A 10 4.12 -14.71 2.46
C GLY A 10 4.52 -14.50 3.92
N GLY A 11 5.76 -14.14 4.18
CA GLY A 11 6.31 -13.98 5.53
C GLY A 11 5.64 -12.91 6.42
N SER A 12 4.82 -12.01 5.86
CA SER A 12 4.06 -11.03 6.63
C SER A 12 2.69 -11.54 7.12
N THR A 13 2.18 -12.64 6.57
CA THR A 13 0.85 -13.18 6.90
C THR A 13 0.79 -13.71 8.34
N PRO A 14 1.78 -14.49 8.86
CA PRO A 14 1.76 -14.94 10.25
C PRO A 14 1.71 -13.77 11.24
N ALA A 15 2.51 -12.72 11.01
CA ALA A 15 2.51 -11.53 11.86
C ALA A 15 1.17 -10.78 11.80
N ALA A 16 0.53 -10.74 10.63
CA ALA A 16 -0.81 -10.15 10.49
C ALA A 16 -1.87 -10.96 11.25
N LEU A 17 -1.89 -12.28 11.14
CA LEU A 17 -2.80 -13.16 11.90
C LEU A 17 -2.60 -13.02 13.40
N GLN A 18 -1.34 -12.98 13.85
CA GLN A 18 -1.02 -12.76 15.27
C GLN A 18 -1.55 -11.42 15.77
N ALA A 19 -1.46 -10.36 14.98
CA ALA A 19 -2.03 -9.04 15.31
C ALA A 19 -3.56 -9.10 15.46
N PHE A 20 -4.25 -9.98 14.71
CA PHE A 20 -5.68 -10.26 14.89
C PHE A 20 -6.00 -11.19 16.07
N GLY A 21 -4.99 -11.68 16.80
CA GLY A 21 -5.13 -12.62 17.90
C GLY A 21 -5.26 -14.08 17.46
N ILE A 22 -4.83 -14.42 16.25
CA ILE A 22 -4.76 -15.79 15.74
C ILE A 22 -3.31 -16.26 15.81
N GLY A 23 -3.03 -17.17 16.76
CA GLY A 23 -1.70 -17.77 16.93
C GLY A 23 -1.37 -18.80 15.86
N ALA A 24 -0.09 -19.15 15.76
CA ALA A 24 0.41 -20.15 14.81
C ALA A 24 -0.14 -21.57 15.07
N ASP A 25 -0.68 -21.84 16.25
CA ASP A 25 -1.36 -23.07 16.65
C ASP A 25 -2.76 -23.26 16.01
N ARG A 26 -3.27 -22.23 15.35
CA ARG A 26 -4.62 -22.21 14.77
C ARG A 26 -4.66 -22.58 13.30
N TYR A 27 -3.55 -22.88 12.66
CA TYR A 27 -3.47 -23.30 11.26
C TYR A 27 -2.28 -24.24 11.00
N SER A 28 -2.47 -25.15 10.05
CA SER A 28 -1.45 -26.10 9.60
C SER A 28 -1.13 -25.82 8.13
N GLY A 29 0.00 -25.17 7.87
CA GLY A 29 0.47 -24.88 6.52
C GLY A 29 -0.10 -23.59 5.89
N GLU A 30 0.33 -23.36 4.66
CA GLU A 30 0.04 -22.08 3.97
C GLU A 30 -1.42 -21.91 3.57
N ASP A 31 -2.09 -22.98 3.15
CA ASP A 31 -3.47 -22.89 2.66
C ASP A 31 -4.46 -22.52 3.76
N GLU A 32 -4.34 -23.13 4.95
CA GLU A 32 -5.17 -22.74 6.09
C GLU A 32 -4.84 -21.33 6.58
N MET A 33 -3.55 -20.98 6.61
CA MET A 33 -3.12 -19.62 6.92
C MET A 33 -3.75 -18.58 5.97
N PHE A 34 -3.77 -18.88 4.67
CA PHE A 34 -4.38 -18.00 3.68
C PHE A 34 -5.91 -17.97 3.75
N ALA A 35 -6.56 -19.08 4.09
CA ALA A 35 -8.00 -19.10 4.33
C ALA A 35 -8.37 -18.15 5.47
N LEU A 36 -7.68 -18.24 6.61
CA LEU A 36 -7.92 -17.36 7.78
C LEU A 36 -7.71 -15.87 7.46
N ILE A 37 -6.62 -15.52 6.79
CA ILE A 37 -6.38 -14.12 6.45
C ILE A 37 -7.38 -13.62 5.39
N HIS A 38 -7.86 -14.50 4.51
CA HIS A 38 -8.90 -14.15 3.55
C HIS A 38 -10.25 -13.90 4.24
N GLU A 39 -10.66 -14.73 5.18
CA GLU A 39 -11.87 -14.52 5.98
C GLU A 39 -11.85 -13.15 6.69
N LEU A 40 -10.72 -12.79 7.29
CA LEU A 40 -10.56 -11.47 7.91
C LEU A 40 -10.68 -10.33 6.90
N ARG A 41 -10.11 -10.49 5.70
CA ARG A 41 -10.24 -9.51 4.61
C ARG A 41 -11.68 -9.39 4.13
N VAL A 42 -12.39 -10.51 3.98
CA VAL A 42 -13.82 -10.51 3.64
C VAL A 42 -14.60 -9.75 4.70
N ARG A 43 -14.37 -10.02 5.98
CA ARG A 43 -15.03 -9.33 7.09
C ARG A 43 -14.78 -7.81 7.07
N ILE A 44 -13.56 -7.38 6.70
CA ILE A 44 -13.24 -5.95 6.52
C ILE A 44 -13.98 -5.38 5.31
N MET A 45 -13.91 -6.05 4.16
CA MET A 45 -14.47 -5.55 2.89
C MET A 45 -16.00 -5.52 2.90
N THR A 46 -16.65 -6.39 3.68
CA THR A 46 -18.11 -6.43 3.82
C THR A 46 -18.65 -5.46 4.88
N ALA A 47 -17.79 -4.95 5.78
CA ALA A 47 -18.20 -4.02 6.83
C ALA A 47 -18.91 -2.79 6.26
N PRO A 48 -20.00 -2.29 6.88
CA PRO A 48 -20.76 -1.12 6.41
C PRO A 48 -19.93 0.14 6.22
N CYS A 49 -18.91 0.34 7.07
CA CYS A 49 -18.03 1.52 7.03
C CYS A 49 -16.97 1.46 5.91
N PHE A 50 -16.77 0.30 5.29
CA PHE A 50 -15.77 0.10 4.23
C PHE A 50 -16.41 0.35 2.86
N ASP A 51 -16.62 1.62 2.50
CA ASP A 51 -17.29 2.06 1.29
C ASP A 51 -16.55 3.21 0.58
N GLY A 52 -16.90 3.48 -0.69
CA GLY A 52 -16.25 4.46 -1.55
C GLY A 52 -16.37 5.92 -1.09
N ARG A 53 -17.20 6.21 -0.09
CA ARG A 53 -17.26 7.57 0.49
C ARG A 53 -16.00 7.91 1.28
N ARG A 54 -15.31 6.90 1.81
CA ARG A 54 -14.10 7.04 2.61
C ARG A 54 -12.91 6.29 2.05
N VAL A 55 -13.13 5.06 1.56
CA VAL A 55 -12.11 4.17 1.01
C VAL A 55 -12.16 4.23 -0.50
N LEU A 56 -11.19 4.94 -1.11
CA LEU A 56 -11.13 5.10 -2.57
C LEU A 56 -10.66 3.84 -3.28
N GLY A 57 -9.79 3.06 -2.63
CA GLY A 57 -9.23 1.86 -3.22
C GLY A 57 -8.76 0.86 -2.17
N ALA A 58 -8.54 -0.37 -2.60
CA ALA A 58 -7.97 -1.45 -1.80
C ALA A 58 -6.84 -2.13 -2.58
N ILE A 59 -5.69 -2.31 -1.91
CA ILE A 59 -4.60 -3.11 -2.45
C ILE A 59 -4.80 -4.55 -1.97
N LEU A 60 -4.89 -5.48 -2.89
CA LEU A 60 -5.19 -6.88 -2.66
C LEU A 60 -3.96 -7.75 -2.90
N PHE A 61 -3.86 -8.85 -2.17
CA PHE A 61 -3.02 -9.96 -2.56
C PHE A 61 -3.66 -10.76 -3.70
N GLU A 62 -2.86 -11.41 -4.55
CA GLU A 62 -3.30 -12.15 -5.73
C GLU A 62 -4.42 -13.15 -5.42
N ARG A 63 -4.25 -14.02 -4.42
CA ARG A 63 -5.27 -15.01 -4.01
C ARG A 63 -6.59 -14.34 -3.57
N THR A 64 -6.52 -13.14 -2.99
CA THR A 64 -7.72 -12.35 -2.62
C THR A 64 -8.39 -11.76 -3.86
N MET A 65 -7.61 -11.28 -4.83
CA MET A 65 -8.13 -10.80 -6.11
C MET A 65 -8.87 -11.92 -6.85
N ASP A 66 -8.36 -13.15 -6.78
CA ASP A 66 -8.94 -14.31 -7.46
C ASP A 66 -10.14 -14.93 -6.74
N ALA A 67 -10.37 -14.57 -5.48
CA ALA A 67 -11.45 -15.08 -4.65
C ALA A 67 -12.80 -14.39 -4.93
N GLN A 68 -13.85 -14.92 -4.28
CA GLN A 68 -15.21 -14.38 -4.32
C GLN A 68 -15.72 -14.07 -2.92
N ILE A 69 -16.59 -13.08 -2.83
CA ILE A 69 -17.45 -12.84 -1.66
C ILE A 69 -18.84 -13.25 -2.06
N ASP A 70 -19.39 -14.27 -1.38
CA ASP A 70 -20.56 -15.04 -1.82
C ASP A 70 -20.31 -15.62 -3.23
N THR A 71 -20.94 -15.08 -4.25
CA THR A 71 -20.76 -15.51 -5.65
C THR A 71 -20.14 -14.43 -6.54
N VAL A 72 -19.73 -13.29 -5.94
CA VAL A 72 -19.24 -12.12 -6.66
C VAL A 72 -17.72 -12.06 -6.57
N PRO A 73 -16.96 -11.94 -7.68
CA PRO A 73 -15.52 -11.71 -7.63
C PRO A 73 -15.15 -10.51 -6.75
N VAL A 74 -14.11 -10.63 -5.93
CA VAL A 74 -13.71 -9.58 -4.98
C VAL A 74 -13.51 -8.21 -5.63
N PRO A 75 -12.85 -8.06 -6.80
CA PRO A 75 -12.71 -6.75 -7.42
C PRO A 75 -14.06 -6.14 -7.85
N GLU A 76 -14.99 -6.96 -8.34
CA GLU A 76 -16.33 -6.51 -8.70
C GLU A 76 -17.15 -6.13 -7.46
N PHE A 77 -17.06 -6.91 -6.37
CA PHE A 77 -17.69 -6.59 -5.10
C PHE A 77 -17.26 -5.22 -4.58
N LEU A 78 -15.95 -4.94 -4.61
CA LEU A 78 -15.39 -3.65 -4.21
C LEU A 78 -15.87 -2.53 -5.14
N TRP A 79 -15.86 -2.75 -6.45
CA TRP A 79 -16.35 -1.79 -7.43
C TRP A 79 -17.80 -1.38 -7.18
N ARG A 80 -18.70 -2.35 -6.90
CA ARG A 80 -20.10 -2.08 -6.54
C ARG A 80 -20.24 -1.21 -5.29
N ARG A 81 -19.23 -1.18 -4.42
CA ARG A 81 -19.14 -0.33 -3.23
C ARG A 81 -18.43 1.00 -3.48
N GLY A 82 -18.06 1.30 -4.74
CA GLY A 82 -17.34 2.51 -5.11
C GLY A 82 -15.84 2.48 -4.78
N ILE A 83 -15.25 1.28 -4.60
CA ILE A 83 -13.85 1.08 -4.24
C ILE A 83 -13.12 0.45 -5.42
N VAL A 84 -12.06 1.08 -5.92
CA VAL A 84 -11.20 0.50 -6.95
C VAL A 84 -10.20 -0.48 -6.33
N SER A 85 -9.83 -1.54 -7.06
CA SER A 85 -8.86 -2.51 -6.58
C SER A 85 -7.51 -2.37 -7.29
N PHE A 86 -6.44 -2.65 -6.54
CA PHE A 86 -5.08 -2.83 -7.02
C PHE A 86 -4.58 -4.20 -6.58
N VAL A 87 -3.71 -4.83 -7.37
CA VAL A 87 -3.10 -6.11 -6.99
C VAL A 87 -1.62 -5.96 -6.71
N LYS A 88 -1.15 -6.55 -5.61
CA LYS A 88 0.28 -6.67 -5.32
C LYS A 88 0.92 -7.61 -6.33
N ILE A 89 1.98 -7.15 -7.00
CA ILE A 89 2.69 -7.93 -8.02
C ILE A 89 4.08 -8.42 -7.56
N ASP A 90 4.73 -7.74 -6.59
CA ASP A 90 6.06 -8.16 -6.13
C ASP A 90 6.00 -9.53 -5.43
N GLN A 91 7.02 -10.36 -5.68
CA GLN A 91 7.20 -11.71 -5.14
C GLN A 91 8.14 -11.72 -3.93
N GLY A 92 8.19 -10.61 -3.19
CA GLY A 92 9.10 -10.40 -2.08
C GLY A 92 10.39 -9.70 -2.48
N LEU A 93 11.31 -9.63 -1.52
CA LEU A 93 12.54 -8.83 -1.64
C LEU A 93 13.76 -9.73 -1.76
N GLU A 94 14.75 -9.25 -2.51
CA GLU A 94 16.11 -9.78 -2.50
C GLU A 94 16.80 -9.48 -1.15
N LYS A 95 17.98 -10.08 -0.94
CA LYS A 95 18.83 -9.73 0.19
C LYS A 95 19.25 -8.29 0.12
N ASP A 96 19.43 -7.66 1.28
CA ASP A 96 19.99 -6.30 1.35
C ASP A 96 21.37 -6.26 0.68
N THR A 97 21.51 -5.36 -0.27
CA THR A 97 22.76 -5.10 -0.97
C THR A 97 22.93 -3.59 -1.12
N GLY A 98 23.99 -3.06 -0.52
CA GLY A 98 24.27 -1.62 -0.57
C GLY A 98 23.23 -0.76 0.13
N GLY A 99 22.57 -1.30 1.16
CA GLY A 99 21.59 -0.58 1.97
C GLY A 99 20.17 -0.58 1.39
N VAL A 100 19.91 -1.37 0.36
CA VAL A 100 18.58 -1.49 -0.27
C VAL A 100 18.21 -2.95 -0.54
N GLN A 101 16.92 -3.21 -0.63
CA GLN A 101 16.38 -4.49 -1.05
C GLN A 101 15.52 -4.28 -2.30
N LEU A 102 16.01 -4.76 -3.42
CA LEU A 102 15.27 -4.81 -4.68
C LEU A 102 14.18 -5.88 -4.64
N MET A 103 13.23 -5.79 -5.56
CA MET A 103 12.23 -6.86 -5.75
C MET A 103 12.87 -8.08 -6.41
N LYS A 104 12.41 -9.26 -6.00
CA LYS A 104 12.73 -10.51 -6.70
C LYS A 104 12.17 -10.54 -8.11
N PRO A 105 12.75 -11.34 -9.02
CA PRO A 105 12.18 -11.58 -10.34
C PRO A 105 10.72 -12.04 -10.26
N MET A 106 9.93 -11.63 -11.23
CA MET A 106 8.50 -11.93 -11.35
C MET A 106 8.22 -12.67 -12.67
N PRO A 107 8.53 -13.97 -12.76
CA PRO A 107 8.41 -14.72 -14.03
C PRO A 107 6.98 -14.78 -14.55
N ASP A 108 5.99 -14.76 -13.68
CA ASP A 108 4.57 -14.87 -14.02
C ASP A 108 3.85 -13.51 -14.15
N LEU A 109 4.59 -12.41 -14.25
CA LEU A 109 4.03 -11.06 -14.25
C LEU A 109 2.98 -10.86 -15.34
N GLU A 110 3.25 -11.28 -16.58
CA GLU A 110 2.32 -11.14 -17.71
C GLU A 110 0.97 -11.83 -17.44
N SER A 111 1.04 -13.06 -16.92
CA SER A 111 -0.16 -13.82 -16.56
C SER A 111 -0.98 -13.11 -15.49
N LEU A 112 -0.30 -12.56 -14.46
CA LEU A 112 -0.95 -11.81 -13.39
C LEU A 112 -1.58 -10.52 -13.90
N LEU A 113 -0.88 -9.75 -14.74
CA LEU A 113 -1.42 -8.52 -15.35
C LEU A 113 -2.63 -8.79 -16.23
N SER A 114 -2.59 -9.87 -17.03
CA SER A 114 -3.73 -10.30 -17.86
C SER A 114 -4.94 -10.67 -17.01
N ARG A 115 -4.76 -11.43 -15.92
CA ARG A 115 -5.83 -11.75 -14.98
C ARG A 115 -6.39 -10.52 -14.28
N ALA A 116 -5.51 -9.62 -13.84
CA ALA A 116 -5.93 -8.35 -13.20
C ALA A 116 -6.84 -7.53 -14.12
N ARG A 117 -6.47 -7.41 -15.39
CA ARG A 117 -7.29 -6.73 -16.41
C ARG A 117 -8.65 -7.40 -16.61
N SER A 118 -8.68 -8.73 -16.76
CA SER A 118 -9.92 -9.47 -16.97
C SER A 118 -10.90 -9.37 -15.78
N ARG A 119 -10.39 -9.05 -14.59
CA ARG A 119 -11.18 -8.85 -13.36
C ARG A 119 -11.50 -7.39 -13.05
N ALA A 120 -11.28 -6.47 -14.00
CA ALA A 120 -11.49 -5.04 -13.84
C ALA A 120 -10.71 -4.42 -12.65
N VAL A 121 -9.53 -4.95 -12.34
CA VAL A 121 -8.58 -4.34 -11.40
C VAL A 121 -8.01 -3.07 -12.03
N LEU A 122 -7.99 -1.95 -11.28
CA LEU A 122 -7.52 -0.67 -11.81
C LEU A 122 -6.00 -0.66 -12.03
N GLY A 123 -5.24 -1.34 -11.18
CA GLY A 123 -3.79 -1.26 -11.25
C GLY A 123 -3.06 -2.23 -10.35
N THR A 124 -1.78 -1.98 -10.18
CA THR A 124 -0.86 -2.85 -9.44
C THR A 124 -0.17 -2.10 -8.31
N LYS A 125 0.46 -2.85 -7.40
CA LYS A 125 1.35 -2.30 -6.38
C LYS A 125 2.62 -3.17 -6.28
N MET A 126 3.77 -2.52 -6.17
CA MET A 126 5.07 -3.17 -6.00
C MET A 126 5.90 -2.45 -4.93
N ARG A 127 6.74 -3.20 -4.17
CA ARG A 127 7.46 -2.67 -3.01
C ARG A 127 8.93 -3.08 -3.03
N SER A 128 9.81 -2.10 -2.80
CA SER A 128 11.22 -2.26 -2.45
C SER A 128 11.50 -1.60 -1.09
N VAL A 129 12.65 -1.85 -0.47
CA VAL A 129 13.00 -1.27 0.83
C VAL A 129 14.37 -0.58 0.76
N ILE A 130 14.45 0.59 1.37
CA ILE A 130 15.65 1.41 1.53
C ILE A 130 15.97 1.45 3.02
N ASN A 131 17.12 0.86 3.40
CA ASN A 131 17.56 0.73 4.79
C ASN A 131 18.66 1.72 5.16
N VAL A 132 19.50 2.15 4.20
CA VAL A 132 20.63 3.07 4.43
C VAL A 132 20.74 4.02 3.26
N ALA A 133 21.18 5.25 3.51
CA ALA A 133 21.42 6.25 2.47
C ALA A 133 22.51 5.79 1.50
N SER A 134 22.13 5.64 0.24
CA SER A 134 22.99 5.21 -0.86
C SER A 134 22.45 5.75 -2.17
N HIS A 135 23.13 6.72 -2.78
CA HIS A 135 22.71 7.24 -4.10
C HIS A 135 22.55 6.12 -5.13
N ARG A 136 23.54 5.21 -5.20
CA ARG A 136 23.49 4.07 -6.13
C ARG A 136 22.32 3.14 -5.81
N GLY A 137 22.18 2.71 -4.53
CA GLY A 137 21.15 1.76 -4.14
C GLY A 137 19.74 2.33 -4.32
N ILE A 138 19.51 3.59 -3.93
CA ILE A 138 18.21 4.25 -4.11
C ILE A 138 17.91 4.47 -5.58
N GLY A 139 18.92 4.85 -6.40
CA GLY A 139 18.78 4.94 -7.85
C GLY A 139 18.41 3.59 -8.49
N ASP A 140 19.01 2.48 -8.03
CA ASP A 140 18.68 1.12 -8.48
C ASP A 140 17.24 0.74 -8.14
N VAL A 141 16.77 1.07 -6.93
CA VAL A 141 15.37 0.88 -6.51
C VAL A 141 14.40 1.65 -7.42
N VAL A 142 14.66 2.94 -7.64
CA VAL A 142 13.80 3.79 -8.46
C VAL A 142 13.77 3.28 -9.91
N ARG A 143 14.95 2.97 -10.47
CA ARG A 143 15.05 2.43 -11.84
C ARG A 143 14.24 1.14 -11.99
N GLN A 144 14.43 0.14 -11.12
CA GLN A 144 13.71 -1.13 -11.21
C GLN A 144 12.19 -0.91 -11.15
N GLN A 145 11.73 -0.06 -10.22
CA GLN A 145 10.29 0.18 -10.08
C GLN A 145 9.70 0.95 -11.26
N PHE A 146 10.43 1.92 -11.85
CA PHE A 146 9.93 2.65 -13.02
C PHE A 146 9.94 1.81 -14.30
N GLU A 147 10.93 0.92 -14.49
CA GLU A 147 10.94 -0.06 -15.59
C GLU A 147 9.69 -0.92 -15.54
N LEU A 148 9.38 -1.50 -14.37
CA LEU A 148 8.16 -2.29 -14.15
C LEU A 148 6.89 -1.46 -14.27
N ALA A 149 6.88 -0.23 -13.74
CA ALA A 149 5.74 0.67 -13.85
C ALA A 149 5.41 1.00 -15.31
N ASN A 150 6.42 1.21 -16.14
CA ASN A 150 6.22 1.44 -17.57
C ASN A 150 5.59 0.22 -18.25
N HIS A 151 6.04 -0.98 -17.90
CA HIS A 151 5.45 -2.22 -18.39
C HIS A 151 3.98 -2.37 -17.96
N VAL A 152 3.65 -2.06 -16.69
CA VAL A 152 2.28 -2.04 -16.16
C VAL A 152 1.40 -1.02 -16.90
N LEU A 153 1.92 0.17 -17.19
CA LEU A 153 1.23 1.20 -17.96
C LEU A 153 0.94 0.76 -19.40
N ASP A 154 1.86 0.03 -20.03
CA ASP A 154 1.68 -0.53 -21.38
C ASP A 154 0.52 -1.56 -21.39
N GLN A 155 0.29 -2.24 -20.28
CA GLN A 155 -0.87 -3.10 -20.06
C GLN A 155 -2.16 -2.34 -19.67
N ARG A 156 -2.16 -1.00 -19.71
CA ARG A 156 -3.28 -0.12 -19.34
C ARG A 156 -3.73 -0.27 -17.88
N LEU A 157 -2.82 -0.59 -16.99
CA LEU A 157 -3.01 -0.62 -15.55
C LEU A 157 -2.25 0.55 -14.89
N VAL A 158 -2.74 1.01 -13.74
CA VAL A 158 -2.12 2.10 -12.99
C VAL A 158 -1.12 1.52 -11.97
N PRO A 159 0.18 1.79 -12.07
CA PRO A 159 1.15 1.30 -11.10
C PRO A 159 1.17 2.14 -9.82
N ILE A 160 1.16 1.48 -8.67
CA ILE A 160 1.58 2.05 -7.38
C ILE A 160 3.01 1.59 -7.14
N ILE A 161 3.94 2.55 -7.10
CA ILE A 161 5.37 2.37 -6.84
C ILE A 161 5.60 2.61 -5.35
N GLU A 162 6.15 1.62 -4.62
CA GLU A 162 6.38 1.71 -3.16
C GLU A 162 7.87 1.52 -2.81
N PRO A 163 8.74 2.53 -3.02
CA PRO A 163 10.10 2.55 -2.51
C PRO A 163 10.07 2.95 -1.03
N GLU A 164 9.85 1.98 -0.15
CA GLU A 164 9.70 2.20 1.30
C GLU A 164 11.04 2.56 1.93
N VAL A 165 11.16 3.73 2.54
CA VAL A 165 12.26 4.05 3.44
C VAL A 165 11.96 3.45 4.81
N ASN A 166 12.87 2.63 5.31
CA ASN A 166 12.76 2.05 6.65
C ASN A 166 12.76 3.14 7.73
N ILE A 167 11.67 3.25 8.48
CA ILE A 167 11.53 4.29 9.51
C ILE A 167 12.53 4.16 10.66
N ALA A 168 13.14 2.98 10.84
CA ALA A 168 14.18 2.74 11.83
C ALA A 168 15.61 3.00 11.28
N SER A 169 15.74 3.43 10.02
CA SER A 169 17.05 3.75 9.45
C SER A 169 17.72 4.91 10.19
N ALA A 170 18.98 4.74 10.55
CA ALA A 170 19.79 5.79 11.18
C ALA A 170 20.06 6.98 10.20
N THR A 171 19.97 6.73 8.89
CA THR A 171 20.17 7.74 7.85
C THR A 171 18.87 8.11 7.14
N ARG A 172 17.73 7.97 7.82
CA ARG A 172 16.40 8.09 7.25
C ARG A 172 16.16 9.39 6.50
N ASP A 173 16.48 10.53 7.10
CA ASP A 173 16.29 11.85 6.50
C ASP A 173 17.11 12.02 5.20
N GLU A 174 18.32 11.48 5.17
CA GLU A 174 19.15 11.45 3.97
C GLU A 174 18.57 10.50 2.91
N CYS A 175 18.11 9.31 3.29
CA CYS A 175 17.41 8.40 2.39
C CYS A 175 16.22 9.09 1.70
N GLU A 176 15.40 9.79 2.49
CA GLU A 176 14.20 10.49 2.00
C GLU A 176 14.54 11.62 1.03
N ARG A 177 15.64 12.38 1.28
CA ARG A 177 16.11 13.42 0.36
C ARG A 177 16.68 12.87 -0.95
N ILE A 178 17.47 11.81 -0.87
CA ILE A 178 17.98 11.14 -2.08
C ILE A 178 16.80 10.57 -2.89
N LEU A 179 15.87 9.90 -2.23
CA LEU A 179 14.69 9.33 -2.86
C LEU A 179 13.82 10.40 -3.55
N LEU A 180 13.63 11.56 -2.91
CA LEU A 180 12.93 12.69 -3.52
C LEU A 180 13.56 13.10 -4.86
N ALA A 181 14.89 13.24 -4.89
CA ALA A 181 15.62 13.64 -6.10
C ALA A 181 15.51 12.56 -7.20
N GLU A 182 15.72 11.28 -6.85
CA GLU A 182 15.65 10.18 -7.79
C GLU A 182 14.24 9.99 -8.38
N LEU A 183 13.19 10.11 -7.53
CA LEU A 183 11.80 10.06 -7.99
C LEU A 183 11.46 11.25 -8.88
N GLY A 184 11.93 12.46 -8.56
CA GLY A 184 11.74 13.64 -9.40
C GLY A 184 12.31 13.42 -10.79
N ASN A 185 13.59 13.00 -10.88
CA ASN A 185 14.26 12.71 -12.15
C ASN A 185 13.52 11.62 -12.96
N ALA A 186 13.07 10.57 -12.30
CA ALA A 186 12.34 9.48 -12.96
C ALA A 186 10.96 9.92 -13.48
N LEU A 187 10.27 10.79 -12.74
CA LEU A 187 8.98 11.37 -13.15
C LEU A 187 9.15 12.34 -14.32
N ASP A 188 10.20 13.16 -14.33
CA ASP A 188 10.56 14.04 -15.46
C ASP A 188 10.83 13.25 -16.75
N GLY A 189 11.41 12.05 -16.62
CA GLY A 189 11.65 11.12 -17.74
C GLY A 189 10.41 10.41 -18.27
N GLN A 190 9.24 10.53 -17.61
CA GLN A 190 8.01 9.87 -18.06
C GLN A 190 7.45 10.54 -19.33
N GLY A 191 7.03 9.71 -20.29
CA GLY A 191 6.34 10.18 -21.49
C GLY A 191 5.01 10.87 -21.17
N TYR A 192 4.57 11.74 -22.09
CA TYR A 192 3.32 12.48 -21.95
C TYR A 192 2.12 11.57 -21.64
N GLY A 193 1.34 11.94 -20.61
CA GLY A 193 0.17 11.19 -20.18
C GLY A 193 0.44 9.93 -19.37
N ARG A 194 1.70 9.53 -19.20
CA ARG A 194 2.07 8.38 -18.35
C ARG A 194 2.13 8.83 -16.90
N ARG A 195 1.24 8.31 -16.09
CA ARG A 195 1.14 8.68 -14.67
C ARG A 195 1.29 7.47 -13.77
N VAL A 196 2.03 7.66 -12.69
CA VAL A 196 2.21 6.66 -11.64
C VAL A 196 1.60 7.16 -10.33
N VAL A 197 1.28 6.25 -9.43
CA VAL A 197 0.96 6.54 -8.04
C VAL A 197 2.18 6.19 -7.21
N LEU A 198 2.62 7.10 -6.36
CA LEU A 198 3.72 6.87 -5.44
C LEU A 198 3.15 6.49 -4.07
N LYS A 199 3.76 5.49 -3.41
CA LYS A 199 3.45 5.13 -2.03
C LYS A 199 4.74 5.20 -1.21
N LEU A 200 4.82 6.19 -0.32
CA LEU A 200 6.05 6.60 0.35
C LEU A 200 5.89 6.50 1.87
N SER A 201 6.99 6.28 2.57
CA SER A 201 7.04 6.45 4.02
C SER A 201 6.65 7.89 4.38
N LEU A 202 5.90 8.08 5.48
CA LEU A 202 5.65 9.41 6.02
C LEU A 202 7.01 10.06 6.30
N PRO A 203 7.34 11.24 5.75
CA PRO A 203 8.68 11.80 5.85
C PRO A 203 8.99 12.34 7.25
N VAL A 204 10.29 12.41 7.59
CA VAL A 204 10.77 13.08 8.81
C VAL A 204 10.46 14.57 8.74
N SER A 205 10.76 15.20 7.60
CA SER A 205 10.50 16.61 7.37
C SER A 205 9.12 16.81 6.75
N ASP A 206 8.24 17.54 7.43
CA ASP A 206 6.89 17.82 6.95
C ASP A 206 6.92 18.53 5.59
N GLY A 207 6.10 18.03 4.66
CA GLY A 207 6.00 18.59 3.32
C GLY A 207 7.12 18.23 2.35
N LEU A 208 8.07 17.38 2.72
CA LEU A 208 9.23 16.99 1.88
C LEU A 208 8.81 16.57 0.47
N TYR A 209 7.73 15.82 0.34
CA TYR A 209 7.25 15.28 -0.95
C TYR A 209 6.28 16.20 -1.70
N ALA A 210 6.13 17.46 -1.28
CA ALA A 210 5.27 18.42 -1.99
C ALA A 210 5.61 18.58 -3.48
N PRO A 211 6.89 18.57 -3.91
CA PRO A 211 7.23 18.60 -5.35
C PRO A 211 6.67 17.39 -6.11
N LEU A 212 6.71 16.19 -5.52
CA LEU A 212 6.14 14.98 -6.14
C LEU A 212 4.62 15.02 -6.21
N VAL A 213 3.97 15.58 -5.19
CA VAL A 213 2.49 15.79 -5.18
C VAL A 213 2.07 16.70 -6.32
N ALA A 214 2.87 17.72 -6.65
CA ALA A 214 2.57 18.69 -7.71
C ALA A 214 3.00 18.20 -9.11
N HIS A 215 3.73 17.10 -9.21
CA HIS A 215 4.32 16.65 -10.47
C HIS A 215 3.26 16.11 -11.45
N PRO A 216 3.25 16.53 -12.73
CA PRO A 216 2.22 16.13 -13.70
C PRO A 216 2.17 14.63 -14.00
N SER A 217 3.33 13.93 -13.93
CA SER A 217 3.41 12.47 -14.09
C SER A 217 3.10 11.69 -12.80
N CYS A 218 2.84 12.37 -11.67
CA CYS A 218 2.38 11.75 -10.42
C CYS A 218 0.87 11.92 -10.28
N ALA A 219 0.13 10.81 -10.36
CA ALA A 219 -1.32 10.85 -10.21
C ALA A 219 -1.75 11.07 -8.75
N ARG A 220 -1.00 10.51 -7.80
CA ARG A 220 -1.25 10.63 -6.37
C ARG A 220 -0.03 10.19 -5.56
N VAL A 221 0.18 10.83 -4.41
CA VAL A 221 1.12 10.35 -3.39
C VAL A 221 0.34 9.75 -2.23
N LEU A 222 0.58 8.47 -1.98
CA LEU A 222 0.06 7.69 -0.85
C LEU A 222 1.11 7.65 0.25
N ALA A 223 0.69 7.66 1.51
CA ALA A 223 1.57 7.48 2.66
C ALA A 223 1.41 6.08 3.25
N LEU A 224 2.49 5.35 3.46
CA LEU A 224 2.51 4.16 4.29
C LEU A 224 2.83 4.52 5.76
N SER A 225 2.37 3.70 6.71
CA SER A 225 2.62 3.94 8.15
C SER A 225 3.99 3.48 8.63
N GLY A 226 4.67 2.58 7.90
CA GLY A 226 6.02 2.08 8.21
C GLY A 226 6.18 1.35 9.55
N GLY A 227 5.09 1.15 10.30
CA GLY A 227 5.11 0.60 11.67
C GLY A 227 4.76 1.61 12.76
N LEU A 228 4.50 2.86 12.40
CA LEU A 228 3.91 3.83 13.32
C LEU A 228 2.52 3.36 13.78
N SER A 229 2.14 3.72 15.01
CA SER A 229 0.77 3.57 15.48
C SER A 229 -0.19 4.36 14.60
N GLN A 230 -1.49 4.05 14.66
CA GLN A 230 -2.51 4.79 13.91
C GLN A 230 -2.48 6.28 14.21
N ASP A 231 -2.38 6.66 15.49
CA ASP A 231 -2.38 8.07 15.88
C ASP A 231 -1.13 8.79 15.40
N ALA A 232 0.05 8.19 15.55
CA ALA A 232 1.30 8.78 15.07
C ALA A 232 1.30 8.93 13.53
N ALA A 233 0.84 7.90 12.81
CA ALA A 233 0.75 7.94 11.36
C ALA A 233 -0.27 8.99 10.87
N CYS A 234 -1.44 9.08 11.51
CA CYS A 234 -2.44 10.09 11.19
C CYS A 234 -1.95 11.50 11.48
N ALA A 235 -1.32 11.72 12.64
CA ALA A 235 -0.76 13.03 13.00
C ALA A 235 0.33 13.49 12.03
N ALA A 236 1.22 12.59 11.61
CA ALA A 236 2.22 12.88 10.58
C ALA A 236 1.57 13.16 9.21
N LEU A 237 0.56 12.37 8.83
CA LEU A 237 -0.14 12.57 7.56
C LEU A 237 -0.88 13.91 7.48
N GLU A 238 -1.46 14.38 8.57
CA GLU A 238 -2.15 15.69 8.66
C GLU A 238 -1.21 16.85 8.32
N ARG A 239 0.09 16.75 8.64
CA ARG A 239 1.11 17.75 8.31
C ARG A 239 1.64 17.68 6.88
N ASN A 240 1.34 16.59 6.16
CA ASN A 240 1.79 16.36 4.79
C ASN A 240 0.68 16.60 3.78
N ARG A 241 0.60 17.84 3.25
CA ARG A 241 -0.43 18.26 2.30
C ARG A 241 -0.34 17.48 0.99
N GLY A 242 -1.50 17.13 0.42
CA GLY A 242 -1.59 16.41 -0.86
C GLY A 242 -1.36 14.90 -0.77
N MET A 243 -0.79 14.39 0.34
CA MET A 243 -0.71 12.97 0.60
C MET A 243 -2.00 12.43 1.21
N ILE A 244 -2.40 11.22 0.84
CA ILE A 244 -3.48 10.46 1.48
C ILE A 244 -2.94 9.14 2.02
N ALA A 245 -3.61 8.53 2.98
CA ALA A 245 -3.16 7.27 3.57
C ALA A 245 -3.24 6.10 2.58
N SER A 246 -2.29 5.17 2.70
CA SER A 246 -2.42 3.76 2.31
C SER A 246 -1.84 2.89 3.41
N PHE A 247 -2.60 2.79 4.50
CA PHE A 247 -2.19 2.11 5.72
C PHE A 247 -2.66 0.65 5.71
N SER A 248 -1.82 -0.22 6.26
CA SER A 248 -2.13 -1.61 6.57
C SER A 248 -2.24 -1.77 8.09
N ARG A 249 -1.12 -1.90 8.79
CA ARG A 249 -1.10 -2.11 10.25
C ARG A 249 -1.87 -1.03 11.01
N ALA A 250 -1.69 0.23 10.68
CA ALA A 250 -2.39 1.33 11.33
C ALA A 250 -3.92 1.34 11.10
N LEU A 251 -4.41 0.73 10.02
CA LEU A 251 -5.84 0.52 9.80
C LEU A 251 -6.39 -0.63 10.65
N LEU A 252 -5.59 -1.68 10.88
CA LEU A 252 -6.03 -2.96 11.41
C LEU A 252 -5.61 -3.21 12.87
N GLN A 253 -4.82 -2.31 13.48
CA GLN A 253 -4.13 -2.55 14.76
C GLN A 253 -5.03 -2.94 15.92
N ASP A 254 -6.27 -2.43 15.97
CA ASP A 254 -7.20 -2.64 17.07
C ASP A 254 -8.23 -3.73 16.78
N LEU A 255 -8.23 -4.30 15.57
CA LEU A 255 -9.14 -5.38 15.19
C LEU A 255 -8.67 -6.73 15.75
N ARG A 256 -9.62 -7.54 16.20
CA ARG A 256 -9.38 -8.91 16.67
C ARG A 256 -10.39 -9.86 16.04
N ALA A 257 -9.93 -11.07 15.72
CA ALA A 257 -10.74 -12.08 15.06
C ALA A 257 -11.95 -12.52 15.91
N HIS A 258 -11.80 -12.54 17.24
CA HIS A 258 -12.83 -12.97 18.18
C HIS A 258 -13.91 -11.92 18.46
N MET A 259 -13.76 -10.68 18.02
CA MET A 259 -14.76 -9.62 18.21
C MET A 259 -16.09 -10.03 17.59
N GLN A 260 -17.18 -9.70 18.26
CA GLN A 260 -18.52 -9.81 17.67
C GLN A 260 -18.66 -8.80 16.51
N ASP A 261 -19.61 -9.04 15.60
CA ASP A 261 -19.71 -8.22 14.37
C ASP A 261 -19.97 -6.74 14.66
N GLN A 262 -20.79 -6.43 15.65
CA GLN A 262 -21.04 -5.03 16.02
C GLN A 262 -19.76 -4.37 16.54
N GLU A 263 -19.03 -5.01 17.45
CA GLU A 263 -17.77 -4.50 17.99
C GLU A 263 -16.72 -4.33 16.90
N PHE A 264 -16.57 -5.33 16.03
CA PHE A 264 -15.64 -5.28 14.90
C PHE A 264 -15.95 -4.10 13.97
N ASN A 265 -17.22 -3.91 13.62
CA ASN A 265 -17.67 -2.83 12.77
C ASN A 265 -17.45 -1.45 13.41
N ASP A 266 -17.66 -1.33 14.72
CA ASP A 266 -17.44 -0.08 15.45
C ASP A 266 -15.95 0.27 15.53
N VAL A 267 -15.08 -0.72 15.82
CA VAL A 267 -13.62 -0.53 15.84
C VAL A 267 -13.10 -0.16 14.45
N LEU A 268 -13.48 -0.91 13.43
CA LEU A 268 -13.09 -0.61 12.05
C LEU A 268 -13.62 0.76 11.61
N GLY A 269 -14.86 1.10 11.96
CA GLY A 269 -15.48 2.38 11.63
C GLY A 269 -14.71 3.57 12.20
N ARG A 270 -14.26 3.48 13.46
CA ARG A 270 -13.41 4.51 14.08
C ARG A 270 -12.06 4.65 13.36
N ALA A 271 -11.41 3.53 13.01
CA ALA A 271 -10.15 3.53 12.28
C ALA A 271 -10.31 4.15 10.88
N VAL A 272 -11.33 3.74 10.13
CA VAL A 272 -11.66 4.29 8.80
C VAL A 272 -11.91 5.80 8.87
N GLU A 273 -12.72 6.26 9.83
CA GLU A 273 -13.02 7.69 9.99
C GLU A 273 -11.76 8.49 10.38
N ARG A 274 -10.94 7.97 11.30
CA ARG A 274 -9.69 8.62 11.72
C ARG A 274 -8.70 8.79 10.57
N ILE A 275 -8.50 7.74 9.76
CA ILE A 275 -7.61 7.76 8.59
C ILE A 275 -8.18 8.63 7.47
N TYR A 276 -9.48 8.58 7.25
CA TYR A 276 -10.17 9.44 6.29
C TYR A 276 -9.96 10.92 6.61
N ARG A 277 -10.15 11.32 7.88
CA ARG A 277 -9.92 12.70 8.33
C ARG A 277 -8.49 13.13 8.14
N ALA A 278 -7.50 12.32 8.54
CA ALA A 278 -6.07 12.61 8.34
C ALA A 278 -5.70 12.75 6.85
N SER A 279 -6.41 12.03 5.97
CA SER A 279 -6.20 12.12 4.51
C SER A 279 -6.84 13.36 3.89
N THR A 280 -7.89 13.93 4.47
CA THR A 280 -8.71 15.00 3.88
C THR A 280 -8.58 16.34 4.57
N VAL A 281 -8.43 16.34 5.90
CA VAL A 281 -8.27 17.54 6.71
C VAL A 281 -6.79 17.69 7.07
N LYS A 282 -6.14 18.71 6.53
CA LYS A 282 -4.71 18.98 6.73
C LYS A 282 -4.51 20.11 7.72
N ARG A 283 -3.54 19.94 8.63
CA ARG A 283 -3.12 21.05 9.49
C ARG A 283 -2.40 22.09 8.65
N LEU A 284 -2.66 23.35 8.94
CA LEU A 284 -1.82 24.43 8.44
C LEU A 284 -0.48 24.31 9.16
N ALA A 285 0.64 24.42 8.41
CA ALA A 285 1.92 24.62 9.06
C ALA A 285 1.80 25.89 9.92
N ASP A 286 2.14 25.78 11.19
CA ASP A 286 2.30 26.98 12.03
C ASP A 286 3.37 27.85 11.34
N ARG A 287 2.99 29.10 11.04
CA ARG A 287 3.87 30.08 10.38
C ARG A 287 4.95 30.54 11.33
#